data_35197ef826db8d22f1302c5f401de274
#
_entry.id   35197ef826db8d22f1302c5f401de274
#
_cell.length_a   1.000
_cell.length_b   1.000
_cell.length_c   1.000
_cell.angle_alpha   90.00
_cell.angle_beta   90.00
_cell.angle_gamma   90.00
#
_symmetry.space_group_name_H-M   'P 1'
#
loop_
_entity.id
_entity.type
_entity.pdbx_description
1 polymer ?
#
loop_
_entity_poly.entity_id
_entity_poly.type
_entity_poly.pdbx_seq_one_letter_code
_entity_poly.pdbx_strand_id
1 'polypeptide(L)'
;LDHVFTLSVPSLWRETPAPYGPLFLWIGRGISKLTDENIVGAVLCHRLVVLVGVGLIVWATPRLARRCGVAEVAALWLGAANPLLLMHLVAGIHNEALMLGLMLTGTELALRAIDGPAPLLPRPIRRPRSGGQWAQWAPPAMLLAGIVLITMSSQVKLPGLLALGFVAMALAHRWGGTVKAFLAAGVLTVSVSLAVMALIGWASGLGFGWLFTLGTANVVRSWMSPPTLLALATGQVGILLGLGDHTTAVLSLTRAMGVMIIAILVSWLLLAVLRGRLHPVGGLGVALGATVLLFPVVQPWYLLWAIIPLAAWVTRPGFRIATIAVTLIVGIFGPTANGDRFALFQILDATMASALIVLLLIWLTRNRLPWRYVPGTDEVFSGQDLLRAPDRGPDRAQVPAPSQPPASTPAPDAYADSP
;
A
#
# COMPACT_ATOMS: atom_id res chain seq x y z
N LEU A 1 -18.51 -33.59 9.41
CA LEU A 1 -18.37 -32.17 8.97
C LEU A 1 -19.72 -31.45 8.89
N ASP A 2 -20.73 -31.91 9.64
CA ASP A 2 -22.09 -31.34 9.61
C ASP A 2 -22.28 -30.18 10.57
N HIS A 3 -21.19 -29.52 10.97
CA HIS A 3 -21.24 -28.39 11.87
C HIS A 3 -21.88 -27.17 11.18
N VAL A 4 -22.77 -26.45 11.88
CA VAL A 4 -23.51 -25.28 11.36
C VAL A 4 -22.56 -24.27 10.68
N PHE A 5 -21.37 -24.05 11.21
CA PHE A 5 -20.37 -23.16 10.63
C PHE A 5 -19.89 -23.64 9.25
N THR A 6 -19.66 -24.95 9.08
CA THR A 6 -19.22 -25.51 7.79
C THR A 6 -20.33 -25.41 6.74
N LEU A 7 -21.59 -25.60 7.16
CA LEU A 7 -22.75 -25.48 6.26
C LEU A 7 -22.99 -24.03 5.82
N SER A 8 -22.61 -23.04 6.65
CA SER A 8 -22.69 -21.62 6.31
C SER A 8 -21.65 -21.16 5.30
N VAL A 9 -20.57 -21.94 5.06
CA VAL A 9 -19.54 -21.62 4.08
C VAL A 9 -20.04 -22.00 2.68
N PRO A 10 -19.93 -21.11 1.66
CA PRO A 10 -20.25 -21.46 0.27
C PRO A 10 -19.51 -22.72 -0.17
N SER A 11 -20.16 -23.59 -0.96
CA SER A 11 -19.66 -24.92 -1.34
C SER A 11 -18.24 -24.88 -1.93
N LEU A 12 -17.93 -23.85 -2.75
CA LEU A 12 -16.61 -23.65 -3.32
C LEU A 12 -15.49 -23.58 -2.27
N TRP A 13 -15.80 -23.02 -1.09
CA TRP A 13 -14.79 -22.76 -0.06
C TRP A 13 -14.75 -23.81 1.05
N ARG A 14 -15.70 -24.74 1.11
CA ARG A 14 -15.76 -25.75 2.19
C ARG A 14 -14.58 -26.71 2.15
N GLU A 15 -14.14 -27.09 0.94
CA GLU A 15 -13.05 -28.04 0.74
C GLU A 15 -11.80 -27.38 0.15
N THR A 16 -11.86 -26.10 -0.12
CA THR A 16 -10.75 -25.34 -0.68
C THR A 16 -9.78 -24.92 0.41
N PRO A 17 -8.50 -25.31 0.35
CA PRO A 17 -7.51 -24.90 1.32
C PRO A 17 -7.41 -23.37 1.41
N ALA A 18 -7.41 -22.83 2.62
CA ALA A 18 -7.35 -21.38 2.84
C ALA A 18 -5.97 -20.82 2.43
N PRO A 19 -5.89 -19.86 1.50
CA PRO A 19 -4.63 -19.29 1.02
C PRO A 19 -4.10 -18.19 1.95
N TYR A 20 -4.18 -18.44 3.26
CA TYR A 20 -3.78 -17.48 4.28
C TYR A 20 -2.55 -17.96 5.05
N GLY A 21 -1.76 -17.00 5.51
CA GLY A 21 -0.59 -17.29 6.31
C GLY A 21 -0.94 -17.72 7.75
N PRO A 22 0.01 -18.35 8.44
CA PRO A 22 -0.20 -18.96 9.76
C PRO A 22 -0.59 -17.97 10.86
N LEU A 23 -0.20 -16.69 10.75
CA LEU A 23 -0.59 -15.68 11.73
C LEU A 23 -2.10 -15.48 11.78
N PHE A 24 -2.75 -15.35 10.62
CA PHE A 24 -4.19 -15.14 10.57
C PHE A 24 -4.96 -16.38 11.01
N LEU A 25 -4.54 -17.56 10.60
CA LEU A 25 -5.14 -18.83 11.03
C LEU A 25 -4.94 -19.06 12.54
N TRP A 26 -3.81 -18.66 13.10
CA TRP A 26 -3.54 -18.74 14.53
C TRP A 26 -4.44 -17.81 15.34
N ILE A 27 -4.64 -16.57 14.87
CA ILE A 27 -5.60 -15.62 15.46
C ILE A 27 -7.02 -16.21 15.42
N GLY A 28 -7.45 -16.73 14.27
CA GLY A 28 -8.77 -17.37 14.11
C GLY A 28 -8.96 -18.55 15.06
N ARG A 29 -7.95 -19.41 15.20
CA ARG A 29 -7.97 -20.53 16.18
C ARG A 29 -8.05 -20.03 17.61
N GLY A 30 -7.36 -18.93 17.95
CA GLY A 30 -7.45 -18.32 19.26
C GLY A 30 -8.84 -17.78 19.55
N ILE A 31 -9.45 -17.10 18.58
CA ILE A 31 -10.83 -16.59 18.70
C ILE A 31 -11.83 -17.74 18.86
N SER A 32 -11.72 -18.79 18.04
CA SER A 32 -12.59 -19.96 18.14
C SER A 32 -12.52 -20.62 19.51
N LYS A 33 -11.31 -20.76 20.09
CA LYS A 33 -11.15 -21.28 21.45
C LYS A 33 -11.73 -20.36 22.54
N LEU A 34 -11.69 -19.06 22.33
CA LEU A 34 -12.21 -18.07 23.28
C LEU A 34 -13.73 -17.98 23.27
N THR A 35 -14.33 -18.14 22.08
CA THR A 35 -15.77 -17.92 21.87
C THR A 35 -16.59 -19.21 21.81
N ASP A 36 -15.89 -20.34 21.70
CA ASP A 36 -16.50 -21.67 21.55
C ASP A 36 -17.56 -21.67 20.42
N GLU A 37 -18.79 -22.07 20.70
CA GLU A 37 -19.88 -22.05 19.72
C GLU A 37 -20.61 -20.70 19.59
N ASN A 38 -20.16 -19.67 20.30
CA ASN A 38 -20.77 -18.35 20.26
C ASN A 38 -20.39 -17.58 18.98
N ILE A 39 -21.23 -17.70 17.94
CA ILE A 39 -21.04 -17.04 16.65
C ILE A 39 -20.92 -15.52 16.78
N VAL A 40 -21.78 -14.90 17.59
CA VAL A 40 -21.78 -13.43 17.78
C VAL A 40 -20.46 -12.99 18.41
N GLY A 41 -20.02 -13.70 19.45
CA GLY A 41 -18.72 -13.47 20.08
C GLY A 41 -17.57 -13.60 19.10
N ALA A 42 -17.55 -14.64 18.26
CA ALA A 42 -16.53 -14.86 17.23
C ALA A 42 -16.50 -13.70 16.20
N VAL A 43 -17.67 -13.28 15.70
CA VAL A 43 -17.77 -12.15 14.76
C VAL A 43 -17.26 -10.86 15.40
N LEU A 44 -17.61 -10.58 16.65
CA LEU A 44 -17.13 -9.38 17.35
C LEU A 44 -15.61 -9.40 17.56
N CYS A 45 -15.04 -10.55 17.95
CA CYS A 45 -13.59 -10.70 18.10
C CYS A 45 -12.85 -10.51 16.75
N HIS A 46 -13.32 -11.11 15.66
CA HIS A 46 -12.75 -10.88 14.35
C HIS A 46 -12.87 -9.42 13.90
N ARG A 47 -13.99 -8.77 14.21
CA ARG A 47 -14.16 -7.33 13.92
C ARG A 47 -13.19 -6.46 14.72
N LEU A 48 -12.90 -6.80 15.97
CA LEU A 48 -11.86 -6.10 16.74
C LEU A 48 -10.48 -6.24 16.10
N VAL A 49 -10.12 -7.42 15.59
CA VAL A 49 -8.86 -7.63 14.85
C VAL A 49 -8.81 -6.75 13.60
N VAL A 50 -9.90 -6.69 12.85
CA VAL A 50 -10.04 -5.81 11.67
C VAL A 50 -9.88 -4.34 12.07
N LEU A 51 -10.55 -3.89 13.13
CA LEU A 51 -10.48 -2.51 13.61
C LEU A 51 -9.06 -2.13 14.07
N VAL A 52 -8.29 -3.04 14.65
CA VAL A 52 -6.86 -2.84 14.92
C VAL A 52 -6.12 -2.59 13.60
N GLY A 53 -6.36 -3.39 12.57
CA GLY A 53 -5.80 -3.19 11.24
C GLY A 53 -6.16 -1.83 10.65
N VAL A 54 -7.42 -1.41 10.73
CA VAL A 54 -7.88 -0.09 10.28
C VAL A 54 -7.21 1.04 11.08
N GLY A 55 -7.09 0.88 12.40
CA GLY A 55 -6.36 1.84 13.25
C GLY A 55 -4.91 2.02 12.82
N LEU A 56 -4.23 0.93 12.45
CA LEU A 56 -2.87 0.96 11.90
C LEU A 56 -2.83 1.66 10.54
N ILE A 57 -3.80 1.44 9.65
CA ILE A 57 -3.92 2.15 8.36
C ILE A 57 -4.08 3.65 8.60
N VAL A 58 -5.01 4.05 9.49
CA VAL A 58 -5.25 5.46 9.85
C VAL A 58 -4.01 6.10 10.46
N TRP A 59 -3.25 5.34 11.23
CA TRP A 59 -1.99 5.81 11.82
C TRP A 59 -0.88 5.99 10.78
N ALA A 60 -0.71 5.03 9.86
CA ALA A 60 0.41 5.00 8.93
C ALA A 60 0.20 5.92 7.71
N THR A 61 -1.01 5.94 7.15
CA THR A 61 -1.30 6.66 5.89
C THR A 61 -0.91 8.14 5.90
N PRO A 62 -1.27 8.96 6.92
CA PRO A 62 -0.89 10.38 6.94
C PRO A 62 0.62 10.57 7.09
N ARG A 63 1.31 9.69 7.80
CA ARG A 63 2.76 9.74 7.96
C ARG A 63 3.50 9.44 6.67
N LEU A 64 3.05 8.43 5.93
CA LEU A 64 3.56 8.12 4.60
C LEU A 64 3.24 9.24 3.59
N ALA A 65 2.05 9.84 3.68
CA ALA A 65 1.65 10.98 2.84
C ALA A 65 2.57 12.19 3.05
N ARG A 66 2.86 12.54 4.29
CA ARG A 66 3.78 13.63 4.64
C ARG A 66 5.17 13.42 4.03
N ARG A 67 5.69 12.18 4.05
CA ARG A 67 6.97 11.83 3.40
C ARG A 67 6.96 12.07 1.89
N CYS A 68 5.81 11.88 1.26
CA CYS A 68 5.63 12.03 -0.17
C CYS A 68 5.17 13.42 -0.61
N GLY A 69 5.05 14.39 0.32
CA GLY A 69 4.55 15.74 0.03
C GLY A 69 3.05 15.77 -0.32
N VAL A 70 2.28 14.82 0.17
CA VAL A 70 0.82 14.74 -0.01
C VAL A 70 0.13 15.21 1.26
N ALA A 71 -0.95 15.99 1.11
CA ALA A 71 -1.77 16.42 2.24
C ALA A 71 -2.34 15.20 3.00
N GLU A 72 -2.10 15.15 4.30
CA GLU A 72 -2.46 14.03 5.16
C GLU A 72 -3.96 13.74 5.13
N VAL A 73 -4.77 14.81 5.19
CA VAL A 73 -6.23 14.72 5.12
C VAL A 73 -6.68 14.13 3.78
N ALA A 74 -6.06 14.55 2.67
CA ALA A 74 -6.38 14.05 1.34
C ALA A 74 -6.04 12.55 1.19
N ALA A 75 -4.93 12.12 1.79
CA ALA A 75 -4.54 10.70 1.80
C ALA A 75 -5.49 9.86 2.68
N LEU A 76 -5.84 10.36 3.88
CA LEU A 76 -6.79 9.69 4.76
C LEU A 76 -8.19 9.60 4.12
N TRP A 77 -8.65 10.69 3.50
CA TRP A 77 -9.96 10.71 2.86
C TRP A 77 -10.05 9.69 1.71
N LEU A 78 -9.03 9.62 0.86
CA LEU A 78 -9.01 8.68 -0.27
C LEU A 78 -8.71 7.24 0.17
N GLY A 79 -7.87 7.04 1.18
CA GLY A 79 -7.44 5.73 1.66
C GLY A 79 -8.33 5.14 2.74
N ALA A 80 -8.47 5.84 3.88
CA ALA A 80 -9.13 5.31 5.08
C ALA A 80 -10.64 5.57 5.10
N ALA A 81 -11.10 6.74 4.63
CA ALA A 81 -12.53 7.05 4.49
C ALA A 81 -13.14 6.49 3.20
N ASN A 82 -12.46 5.55 2.58
CA ASN A 82 -12.86 4.94 1.32
C ASN A 82 -14.06 4.01 1.52
N PRO A 83 -15.12 4.08 0.66
CA PRO A 83 -16.26 3.19 0.75
C PRO A 83 -15.91 1.71 0.72
N LEU A 84 -14.93 1.29 -0.10
CA LEU A 84 -14.47 -0.10 -0.12
C LEU A 84 -13.90 -0.55 1.23
N LEU A 85 -13.15 0.33 1.92
CA LEU A 85 -12.61 0.01 3.23
C LEU A 85 -13.76 -0.19 4.24
N LEU A 86 -14.71 0.73 4.28
CA LEU A 86 -15.81 0.67 5.23
C LEU A 86 -16.73 -0.53 4.97
N MET A 87 -17.09 -0.76 3.72
CA MET A 87 -18.04 -1.83 3.36
C MET A 87 -17.39 -3.22 3.42
N HIS A 88 -16.17 -3.37 2.91
CA HIS A 88 -15.55 -4.68 2.84
C HIS A 88 -14.66 -4.98 4.05
N LEU A 89 -13.75 -4.07 4.43
CA LEU A 89 -12.85 -4.40 5.54
C LEU A 89 -13.59 -4.34 6.89
N VAL A 90 -14.35 -3.28 7.16
CA VAL A 90 -15.02 -3.13 8.46
C VAL A 90 -16.30 -3.95 8.53
N ALA A 91 -17.23 -3.74 7.61
CA ALA A 91 -18.51 -4.45 7.62
C ALA A 91 -18.36 -5.92 7.22
N GLY A 92 -17.57 -6.21 6.18
CA GLY A 92 -17.28 -7.55 5.68
C GLY A 92 -16.21 -8.33 6.44
N ILE A 93 -15.54 -7.71 7.41
CA ILE A 93 -14.54 -8.36 8.31
C ILE A 93 -13.40 -9.05 7.51
N HIS A 94 -12.89 -8.37 6.47
CA HIS A 94 -11.81 -8.95 5.68
C HIS A 94 -10.43 -8.74 6.32
N ASN A 95 -9.61 -9.78 6.28
CA ASN A 95 -8.27 -9.81 6.87
C ASN A 95 -7.27 -8.86 6.21
N GLU A 96 -7.59 -8.32 5.04
CA GLU A 96 -6.82 -7.28 4.38
C GLU A 96 -6.61 -6.04 5.25
N ALA A 97 -7.53 -5.73 6.16
CA ALA A 97 -7.34 -4.64 7.12
C ALA A 97 -6.08 -4.85 7.96
N LEU A 98 -5.94 -6.05 8.52
CA LEU A 98 -4.75 -6.38 9.33
C LEU A 98 -3.49 -6.45 8.46
N MET A 99 -3.57 -7.09 7.29
CA MET A 99 -2.46 -7.14 6.34
C MET A 99 -1.97 -5.73 5.98
N LEU A 100 -2.85 -4.86 5.50
CA LEU A 100 -2.51 -3.50 5.08
C LEU A 100 -2.03 -2.64 6.25
N GLY A 101 -2.68 -2.76 7.40
CA GLY A 101 -2.28 -2.05 8.62
C GLY A 101 -0.86 -2.37 9.05
N LEU A 102 -0.52 -3.66 9.12
CA LEU A 102 0.83 -4.13 9.46
C LEU A 102 1.85 -3.72 8.38
N MET A 103 1.52 -3.89 7.11
CA MET A 103 2.38 -3.55 5.98
C MET A 103 2.73 -2.05 5.98
N LEU A 104 1.73 -1.18 6.05
CA LEU A 104 1.94 0.26 5.98
C LEU A 104 2.64 0.80 7.23
N THR A 105 2.27 0.29 8.42
CA THR A 105 2.95 0.64 9.68
C THR A 105 4.41 0.21 9.66
N GLY A 106 4.68 -1.02 9.22
CA GLY A 106 6.03 -1.53 9.06
C GLY A 106 6.84 -0.72 8.05
N THR A 107 6.23 -0.34 6.93
CA THR A 107 6.86 0.53 5.92
C THR A 107 7.21 1.90 6.48
N GLU A 108 6.28 2.54 7.23
CA GLU A 108 6.54 3.85 7.86
C GLU A 108 7.69 3.76 8.87
N LEU A 109 7.69 2.76 9.76
CA LEU A 109 8.76 2.59 10.74
C LEU A 109 10.12 2.35 10.08
N ALA A 110 10.18 1.50 9.07
CA ALA A 110 11.40 1.23 8.33
C ALA A 110 11.92 2.48 7.61
N LEU A 111 11.06 3.19 6.88
CA LEU A 111 11.44 4.43 6.18
C LEU A 111 11.83 5.52 7.17
N ARG A 112 11.16 5.63 8.30
CA ARG A 112 11.54 6.58 9.36
C ARG A 112 12.95 6.31 9.90
N ALA A 113 13.33 5.05 10.04
CA ALA A 113 14.68 4.68 10.42
C ALA A 113 15.71 4.99 9.31
N ILE A 114 15.35 4.69 8.05
CA ILE A 114 16.22 4.88 6.88
C ILE A 114 16.49 6.37 6.62
N ASP A 115 15.48 7.22 6.70
CA ASP A 115 15.58 8.66 6.42
C ASP A 115 16.19 9.44 7.60
N GLY A 116 16.27 8.84 8.79
CA GLY A 116 16.80 9.47 9.99
C GLY A 116 18.29 9.82 9.86
N PRO A 117 18.76 10.87 10.57
CA PRO A 117 20.16 11.31 10.55
C PRO A 117 21.10 10.34 11.29
N ALA A 118 20.55 9.51 12.16
CA ALA A 118 21.35 8.61 13.00
C ALA A 118 21.84 7.38 12.20
N PRO A 119 23.00 6.82 12.54
CA PRO A 119 23.51 5.61 11.91
C PRO A 119 22.58 4.42 12.22
N LEU A 120 22.27 3.62 11.17
CA LEU A 120 21.44 2.42 11.29
C LEU A 120 22.17 1.26 11.99
N LEU A 121 23.50 1.30 12.01
CA LEU A 121 24.31 0.33 12.74
C LEU A 121 24.99 1.05 13.92
N PRO A 122 24.91 0.50 15.15
CA PRO A 122 25.58 1.06 16.30
C PRO A 122 27.09 1.09 16.04
N ARG A 123 27.70 2.27 16.15
CA ARG A 123 29.16 2.39 16.13
C ARG A 123 29.70 2.01 17.51
N PRO A 124 30.84 1.32 17.60
CA PRO A 124 31.47 1.07 18.88
C PRO A 124 31.74 2.40 19.56
N ILE A 125 31.21 2.55 20.78
CA ILE A 125 31.19 3.82 21.52
C ILE A 125 32.60 4.11 22.00
N ARG A 126 33.21 5.17 21.48
CA ARG A 126 34.45 5.71 22.07
C ARG A 126 34.21 6.73 23.18
N ARG A 127 33.02 7.36 23.25
CA ARG A 127 32.57 8.23 24.36
C ARG A 127 31.04 8.38 24.37
N PRO A 128 30.39 8.40 25.55
CA PRO A 128 28.94 8.68 25.64
C PRO A 128 28.69 10.14 25.22
N ARG A 129 27.83 10.36 24.22
CA ARG A 129 27.23 11.65 23.98
C ARG A 129 26.08 11.88 24.95
N SER A 130 25.79 13.14 25.25
CA SER A 130 24.80 13.62 26.23
C SER A 130 23.32 13.30 25.96
N GLY A 131 23.00 12.33 25.15
CA GLY A 131 21.65 11.76 24.99
C GLY A 131 21.75 10.28 25.29
N GLY A 132 21.13 9.80 26.34
CA GLY A 132 21.28 8.49 26.94
C GLY A 132 21.58 7.32 25.98
N GLN A 133 22.27 6.30 26.45
CA GLN A 133 22.71 5.14 25.66
C GLN A 133 21.61 4.51 24.78
N TRP A 134 20.35 4.64 25.15
CA TRP A 134 19.19 4.12 24.46
C TRP A 134 18.88 4.84 23.14
N ALA A 135 19.21 6.11 22.99
CA ALA A 135 18.91 6.90 21.79
C ALA A 135 19.60 6.37 20.52
N GLN A 136 20.76 5.74 20.65
CA GLN A 136 21.49 5.13 19.52
C GLN A 136 20.84 3.85 18.97
N TRP A 137 20.04 3.16 19.82
CA TRP A 137 19.37 1.91 19.42
C TRP A 137 17.99 2.15 18.79
N ALA A 138 17.44 3.36 18.92
CA ALA A 138 16.11 3.66 18.39
C ALA A 138 15.98 3.48 16.86
N PRO A 139 16.92 3.94 16.01
CA PRO A 139 16.82 3.71 14.56
C PRO A 139 16.92 2.24 14.15
N PRO A 140 17.91 1.44 14.62
CA PRO A 140 17.96 0.02 14.27
C PRO A 140 16.76 -0.76 14.82
N ALA A 141 16.23 -0.41 16.00
CA ALA A 141 15.03 -1.03 16.55
C ALA A 141 13.79 -0.71 15.71
N MET A 142 13.63 0.53 15.22
CA MET A 142 12.54 0.89 14.31
C MET A 142 12.64 0.17 12.97
N LEU A 143 13.84 0.05 12.40
CA LEU A 143 14.05 -0.71 11.17
C LEU A 143 13.67 -2.18 11.37
N LEU A 144 14.13 -2.79 12.45
CA LEU A 144 13.82 -4.18 12.79
C LEU A 144 12.30 -4.35 12.99
N ALA A 145 11.66 -3.48 13.76
CA ALA A 145 10.21 -3.50 13.97
C ALA A 145 9.45 -3.35 12.64
N GLY A 146 9.93 -2.49 11.74
CA GLY A 146 9.37 -2.32 10.40
C GLY A 146 9.43 -3.62 9.59
N ILE A 147 10.58 -4.28 9.54
CA ILE A 147 10.76 -5.57 8.84
C ILE A 147 9.86 -6.65 9.46
N VAL A 148 9.81 -6.72 10.79
CA VAL A 148 8.96 -7.69 11.52
C VAL A 148 7.48 -7.48 11.18
N LEU A 149 6.98 -6.26 11.22
CA LEU A 149 5.57 -5.96 10.92
C LEU A 149 5.22 -6.25 9.47
N ILE A 150 6.10 -5.92 8.51
CA ILE A 150 5.89 -6.28 7.10
C ILE A 150 5.87 -7.79 6.94
N THR A 151 6.75 -8.51 7.61
CA THR A 151 6.75 -9.98 7.57
C THR A 151 5.49 -10.55 8.21
N MET A 152 5.04 -10.02 9.34
CA MET A 152 3.75 -10.41 9.96
C MET A 152 2.57 -10.14 9.02
N SER A 153 2.59 -9.04 8.28
CA SER A 153 1.60 -8.77 7.23
C SER A 153 1.53 -9.88 6.20
N SER A 154 2.68 -10.39 5.74
CA SER A 154 2.75 -11.51 4.79
C SER A 154 2.24 -12.83 5.38
N GLN A 155 2.30 -12.98 6.71
CA GLN A 155 1.75 -14.13 7.44
C GLN A 155 0.23 -14.01 7.69
N VAL A 156 -0.37 -12.87 7.35
CA VAL A 156 -1.82 -12.71 7.15
C VAL A 156 -2.15 -13.03 5.70
N LYS A 157 -1.48 -12.36 4.74
CA LYS A 157 -1.66 -12.57 3.32
C LYS A 157 -0.40 -12.17 2.54
N LEU A 158 0.04 -13.03 1.64
CA LEU A 158 1.34 -12.95 0.96
C LEU A 158 1.67 -11.59 0.31
N PRO A 159 0.74 -10.84 -0.33
CA PRO A 159 1.06 -9.56 -0.96
C PRO A 159 1.74 -8.53 -0.06
N GLY A 160 1.53 -8.61 1.25
CA GLY A 160 2.23 -7.76 2.21
C GLY A 160 3.77 -7.85 2.12
N LEU A 161 4.30 -8.98 1.62
CA LEU A 161 5.73 -9.19 1.47
C LEU A 161 6.38 -8.25 0.44
N LEU A 162 5.62 -7.75 -0.54
CA LEU A 162 6.15 -6.81 -1.53
C LEU A 162 6.78 -5.56 -0.89
N ALA A 163 6.22 -5.08 0.21
CA ALA A 163 6.76 -3.92 0.93
C ALA A 163 8.19 -4.15 1.41
N LEU A 164 8.55 -5.39 1.76
CA LEU A 164 9.91 -5.73 2.20
C LEU A 164 10.94 -5.48 1.09
N GLY A 165 10.62 -5.81 -0.15
CA GLY A 165 11.47 -5.54 -1.30
C GLY A 165 11.76 -4.04 -1.46
N PHE A 166 10.73 -3.20 -1.36
CA PHE A 166 10.88 -1.74 -1.47
C PHE A 166 11.65 -1.14 -0.30
N VAL A 167 11.44 -1.64 0.92
CA VAL A 167 12.24 -1.25 2.10
C VAL A 167 13.70 -1.68 1.94
N ALA A 168 13.96 -2.90 1.48
CA ALA A 168 15.32 -3.39 1.23
C ALA A 168 16.05 -2.53 0.18
N MET A 169 15.36 -2.13 -0.90
CA MET A 169 15.95 -1.25 -1.93
C MET A 169 16.22 0.16 -1.39
N ALA A 170 15.31 0.72 -0.59
CA ALA A 170 15.52 2.01 0.08
C ALA A 170 16.72 1.96 1.04
N LEU A 171 16.84 0.88 1.81
CA LEU A 171 17.96 0.64 2.70
C LEU A 171 19.29 0.50 1.93
N ALA A 172 19.30 -0.26 0.85
CA ALA A 172 20.46 -0.42 -0.02
C ALA A 172 20.88 0.92 -0.66
N HIS A 173 19.90 1.74 -1.10
CA HIS A 173 20.14 3.09 -1.58
C HIS A 173 20.79 3.97 -0.51
N ARG A 174 20.26 3.94 0.73
CA ARG A 174 20.81 4.67 1.88
C ARG A 174 22.24 4.26 2.21
N TRP A 175 22.63 3.01 1.97
CA TRP A 175 23.98 2.49 2.15
C TRP A 175 24.90 2.72 0.94
N GLY A 176 24.48 3.55 -0.04
CA GLY A 176 25.28 3.97 -1.19
C GLY A 176 24.95 3.28 -2.52
N GLY A 177 23.89 2.48 -2.59
CA GLY A 177 23.39 1.89 -3.84
C GLY A 177 24.32 0.89 -4.54
N THR A 178 25.37 0.44 -3.86
CA THR A 178 26.34 -0.52 -4.39
C THR A 178 25.79 -1.96 -4.33
N VAL A 179 26.41 -2.87 -5.09
CA VAL A 179 26.10 -4.31 -5.02
C VAL A 179 26.28 -4.85 -3.59
N LYS A 180 27.31 -4.42 -2.88
CA LYS A 180 27.54 -4.81 -1.48
C LYS A 180 26.41 -4.32 -0.57
N ALA A 181 25.94 -3.08 -0.76
CA ALA A 181 24.82 -2.51 -0.02
C ALA A 181 23.51 -3.26 -0.31
N PHE A 182 23.29 -3.59 -1.57
CA PHE A 182 22.13 -4.38 -2.01
C PHE A 182 22.13 -5.78 -1.35
N LEU A 183 23.26 -6.48 -1.40
CA LEU A 183 23.38 -7.80 -0.78
C LEU A 183 23.22 -7.72 0.74
N ALA A 184 23.84 -6.74 1.41
CA ALA A 184 23.71 -6.56 2.85
C ALA A 184 22.26 -6.25 3.28
N ALA A 185 21.56 -5.35 2.58
CA ALA A 185 20.16 -5.06 2.84
C ALA A 185 19.28 -6.29 2.58
N GLY A 186 19.54 -7.03 1.50
CA GLY A 186 18.85 -8.27 1.18
C GLY A 186 19.06 -9.34 2.27
N VAL A 187 20.30 -9.60 2.67
CA VAL A 187 20.61 -10.58 3.75
C VAL A 187 19.90 -10.18 5.04
N LEU A 188 19.98 -8.92 5.47
CA LEU A 188 19.32 -8.46 6.68
C LEU A 188 17.80 -8.69 6.62
N THR A 189 17.15 -8.20 5.57
CA THR A 189 15.69 -8.27 5.45
C THR A 189 15.21 -9.71 5.32
N VAL A 190 15.86 -10.53 4.51
CA VAL A 190 15.52 -11.95 4.33
C VAL A 190 15.74 -12.75 5.60
N SER A 191 16.89 -12.59 6.29
CA SER A 191 17.19 -13.33 7.52
C SER A 191 16.19 -13.03 8.63
N VAL A 192 15.85 -11.74 8.84
CA VAL A 192 14.83 -11.34 9.82
C VAL A 192 13.46 -11.92 9.44
N SER A 193 13.10 -11.84 8.17
CA SER A 193 11.81 -12.37 7.71
C SER A 193 11.71 -13.88 7.88
N LEU A 194 12.74 -14.63 7.51
CA LEU A 194 12.76 -16.08 7.70
C LEU A 194 12.68 -16.45 9.19
N ALA A 195 13.38 -15.72 10.06
CA ALA A 195 13.28 -15.93 11.51
C ALA A 195 11.87 -15.68 12.05
N VAL A 196 11.20 -14.58 11.62
CA VAL A 196 9.82 -14.27 12.00
C VAL A 196 8.84 -15.32 11.46
N MET A 197 8.98 -15.72 10.19
CA MET A 197 8.16 -16.77 9.58
C MET A 197 8.32 -18.11 10.31
N ALA A 198 9.56 -18.49 10.61
CA ALA A 198 9.85 -19.72 11.33
C ALA A 198 9.26 -19.68 12.75
N LEU A 199 9.41 -18.57 13.46
CA LEU A 199 8.86 -18.38 14.80
C LEU A 199 7.32 -18.50 14.80
N ILE A 200 6.64 -17.79 13.87
CA ILE A 200 5.17 -17.84 13.77
C ILE A 200 4.72 -19.24 13.34
N GLY A 201 5.38 -19.86 12.36
CA GLY A 201 5.09 -21.20 11.90
C GLY A 201 5.21 -22.24 13.03
N TRP A 202 6.29 -22.14 13.82
CA TRP A 202 6.50 -23.00 14.99
C TRP A 202 5.46 -22.74 16.09
N ALA A 203 5.29 -21.48 16.52
CA ALA A 203 4.39 -21.11 17.60
C ALA A 203 2.91 -21.44 17.28
N SER A 204 2.51 -21.30 16.02
CA SER A 204 1.16 -21.65 15.56
C SER A 204 0.97 -23.17 15.38
N GLY A 205 2.06 -23.93 15.24
CA GLY A 205 2.03 -25.36 14.88
C GLY A 205 1.64 -25.61 13.41
N LEU A 206 1.56 -24.58 12.56
CA LEU A 206 1.15 -24.70 11.15
C LEU A 206 2.35 -24.81 10.18
N GLY A 207 3.57 -24.54 10.67
CA GLY A 207 4.79 -24.60 9.87
C GLY A 207 4.71 -23.76 8.60
N PHE A 208 5.27 -24.30 7.49
CA PHE A 208 5.29 -23.66 6.17
C PHE A 208 4.29 -24.26 5.18
N GLY A 209 3.39 -25.15 5.62
CA GLY A 209 2.42 -25.82 4.76
C GLY A 209 1.50 -24.90 3.96
N TRP A 210 1.23 -23.71 4.49
CA TRP A 210 0.43 -22.68 3.84
C TRP A 210 0.99 -22.21 2.48
N LEU A 211 2.29 -22.35 2.22
CA LEU A 211 2.89 -22.01 0.93
C LEU A 211 2.34 -22.87 -0.21
N PHE A 212 1.97 -24.13 0.08
CA PHE A 212 1.39 -25.03 -0.92
C PHE A 212 -0.09 -24.70 -1.23
N THR A 213 -0.76 -23.94 -0.34
CA THR A 213 -2.16 -23.52 -0.57
C THR A 213 -2.29 -22.27 -1.43
N LEU A 214 -1.19 -21.60 -1.74
CA LEU A 214 -1.20 -20.38 -2.59
C LEU A 214 -1.72 -20.66 -4.00
N GLY A 215 -1.55 -21.90 -4.51
CA GLY A 215 -2.08 -22.33 -5.80
C GLY A 215 -3.60 -22.34 -5.88
N THR A 216 -4.31 -22.32 -4.75
CA THR A 216 -5.77 -22.29 -4.67
C THR A 216 -6.38 -21.08 -5.38
N ALA A 217 -5.65 -19.96 -5.47
CA ALA A 217 -6.08 -18.79 -6.23
C ALA A 217 -6.39 -19.10 -7.70
N ASN A 218 -5.78 -20.16 -8.27
CA ASN A 218 -6.00 -20.54 -9.66
C ASN A 218 -7.35 -21.23 -9.92
N VAL A 219 -8.03 -21.71 -8.87
CA VAL A 219 -9.35 -22.35 -9.00
C VAL A 219 -10.45 -21.31 -9.23
N VAL A 220 -10.26 -20.10 -8.71
CA VAL A 220 -11.28 -19.04 -8.78
C VAL A 220 -11.21 -18.31 -10.12
N ARG A 221 -12.37 -18.15 -10.76
CA ARG A 221 -12.55 -17.33 -11.97
C ARG A 221 -13.19 -15.99 -11.56
N SER A 222 -12.37 -14.97 -11.38
CA SER A 222 -12.85 -13.63 -11.00
C SER A 222 -13.17 -12.79 -12.24
N TRP A 223 -14.39 -12.30 -12.33
CA TRP A 223 -14.83 -11.40 -13.43
C TRP A 223 -14.13 -10.02 -13.37
N MET A 224 -13.59 -9.63 -12.23
CA MET A 224 -12.80 -8.39 -12.10
C MET A 224 -11.36 -8.53 -12.60
N SER A 225 -10.91 -9.74 -12.91
CA SER A 225 -9.54 -10.00 -13.40
C SER A 225 -9.50 -9.80 -14.91
N PRO A 226 -8.75 -8.80 -15.46
CA PRO A 226 -8.59 -8.62 -16.89
C PRO A 226 -8.11 -9.87 -17.65
N PRO A 227 -7.13 -10.66 -17.14
CA PRO A 227 -6.75 -11.93 -17.73
C PRO A 227 -7.91 -12.93 -17.83
N THR A 228 -8.77 -12.98 -16.81
CA THR A 228 -9.94 -13.87 -16.79
C THR A 228 -11.02 -13.37 -17.76
N LEU A 229 -11.29 -12.06 -17.80
CA LEU A 229 -12.25 -11.48 -18.75
C LEU A 229 -11.83 -11.71 -20.20
N LEU A 230 -10.55 -11.56 -20.53
CA LEU A 230 -10.03 -11.82 -21.86
C LEU A 230 -10.23 -13.29 -22.26
N ALA A 231 -9.94 -14.22 -21.35
CA ALA A 231 -10.13 -15.63 -21.60
C ALA A 231 -11.60 -16.01 -21.80
N LEU A 232 -12.50 -15.44 -20.98
CA LEU A 232 -13.95 -15.67 -21.12
C LEU A 232 -14.48 -15.10 -22.43
N ALA A 233 -14.07 -13.89 -22.80
CA ALA A 233 -14.49 -13.24 -24.04
C ALA A 233 -14.02 -14.02 -25.27
N THR A 234 -12.75 -14.44 -25.30
CA THR A 234 -12.20 -15.22 -26.44
C THR A 234 -12.82 -16.61 -26.53
N GLY A 235 -13.08 -17.27 -25.40
CA GLY A 235 -13.79 -18.55 -25.39
C GLY A 235 -15.21 -18.42 -25.93
N GLN A 236 -15.94 -17.36 -25.54
CA GLN A 236 -17.29 -17.10 -26.06
C GLN A 236 -17.29 -16.82 -27.57
N VAL A 237 -16.34 -16.04 -28.05
CA VAL A 237 -16.16 -15.78 -29.49
C VAL A 237 -15.83 -17.08 -30.23
N GLY A 238 -14.98 -17.95 -29.67
CA GLY A 238 -14.66 -19.27 -30.24
C GLY A 238 -15.90 -20.14 -30.39
N ILE A 239 -16.78 -20.19 -29.40
CA ILE A 239 -18.05 -20.93 -29.46
C ILE A 239 -18.94 -20.36 -30.56
N LEU A 240 -19.11 -19.03 -30.62
CA LEU A 240 -19.95 -18.35 -31.60
C LEU A 240 -19.49 -18.58 -33.06
N LEU A 241 -18.17 -18.70 -33.25
CA LEU A 241 -17.57 -18.96 -34.57
C LEU A 241 -17.45 -20.47 -34.92
N GLY A 242 -17.94 -21.36 -34.04
CA GLY A 242 -17.82 -22.82 -34.26
C GLY A 242 -16.41 -23.38 -34.08
N LEU A 243 -15.49 -22.62 -33.47
CA LEU A 243 -14.09 -22.99 -33.22
C LEU A 243 -13.89 -23.75 -31.89
N GLY A 244 -14.96 -23.87 -31.09
CA GLY A 244 -14.92 -24.50 -29.77
C GLY A 244 -14.58 -23.55 -28.62
N ASP A 245 -14.64 -24.09 -27.38
CA ASP A 245 -14.32 -23.31 -26.15
C ASP A 245 -12.83 -23.31 -25.86
N HIS A 246 -12.17 -22.21 -26.07
CA HIS A 246 -10.74 -22.00 -25.79
C HIS A 246 -10.48 -21.32 -24.46
N THR A 247 -11.50 -21.09 -23.62
CA THR A 247 -11.40 -20.33 -22.37
C THR A 247 -10.25 -20.81 -21.49
N THR A 248 -10.12 -22.12 -21.27
CA THR A 248 -9.09 -22.66 -20.37
C THR A 248 -7.67 -22.47 -20.89
N ALA A 249 -7.47 -22.66 -22.21
CA ALA A 249 -6.16 -22.47 -22.84
C ALA A 249 -5.73 -20.99 -22.79
N VAL A 250 -6.64 -20.08 -23.16
CA VAL A 250 -6.38 -18.64 -23.11
C VAL A 250 -6.19 -18.15 -21.66
N LEU A 251 -6.94 -18.69 -20.71
CA LEU A 251 -6.83 -18.35 -19.29
C LEU A 251 -5.44 -18.72 -18.73
N SER A 252 -4.92 -19.90 -19.05
CA SER A 252 -3.58 -20.30 -18.62
C SER A 252 -2.50 -19.40 -19.22
N LEU A 253 -2.61 -19.06 -20.49
CA LEU A 253 -1.69 -18.16 -21.19
C LEU A 253 -1.72 -16.75 -20.60
N THR A 254 -2.91 -16.15 -20.45
CA THR A 254 -3.06 -14.79 -19.94
C THR A 254 -2.61 -14.65 -18.49
N ARG A 255 -2.80 -15.69 -17.67
CA ARG A 255 -2.28 -15.74 -16.30
C ARG A 255 -0.76 -15.81 -16.26
N ALA A 256 -0.15 -16.66 -17.09
CA ALA A 256 1.31 -16.74 -17.19
C ALA A 256 1.92 -15.42 -17.65
N MET A 257 1.32 -14.78 -18.68
CA MET A 257 1.74 -13.46 -19.15
C MET A 257 1.57 -12.39 -18.06
N GLY A 258 0.47 -12.43 -17.30
CA GLY A 258 0.25 -11.52 -16.18
C GLY A 258 1.35 -11.62 -15.12
N VAL A 259 1.70 -12.83 -14.71
CA VAL A 259 2.80 -13.06 -13.75
C VAL A 259 4.13 -12.56 -14.29
N MET A 260 4.43 -12.80 -15.57
CA MET A 260 5.66 -12.31 -16.20
C MET A 260 5.72 -10.78 -16.23
N ILE A 261 4.62 -10.12 -16.60
CA ILE A 261 4.53 -8.65 -16.62
C ILE A 261 4.72 -8.10 -15.21
N ILE A 262 4.07 -8.68 -14.19
CA ILE A 262 4.24 -8.29 -12.79
C ILE A 262 5.73 -8.42 -12.40
N ALA A 263 6.37 -9.53 -12.70
CA ALA A 263 7.76 -9.78 -12.34
C ALA A 263 8.70 -8.73 -12.97
N ILE A 264 8.54 -8.44 -14.26
CA ILE A 264 9.32 -7.43 -14.97
C ILE A 264 9.09 -6.04 -14.36
N LEU A 265 7.82 -5.66 -14.19
CA LEU A 265 7.46 -4.35 -13.66
C LEU A 265 7.96 -4.14 -12.23
N VAL A 266 7.73 -5.13 -11.35
CA VAL A 266 8.18 -5.07 -9.95
C VAL A 266 9.71 -4.97 -9.89
N SER A 267 10.43 -5.76 -10.69
CA SER A 267 11.89 -5.68 -10.77
C SER A 267 12.36 -4.30 -11.21
N TRP A 268 11.72 -3.72 -12.22
CA TRP A 268 12.02 -2.36 -12.68
C TRP A 268 11.75 -1.31 -11.60
N LEU A 269 10.61 -1.40 -10.89
CA LEU A 269 10.25 -0.50 -9.79
C LEU A 269 11.24 -0.60 -8.62
N LEU A 270 11.65 -1.82 -8.25
CA LEU A 270 12.66 -2.05 -7.22
C LEU A 270 14.00 -1.42 -7.60
N LEU A 271 14.44 -1.60 -8.85
CA LEU A 271 15.66 -0.97 -9.36
C LEU A 271 15.55 0.57 -9.41
N ALA A 272 14.37 1.10 -9.72
CA ALA A 272 14.11 2.55 -9.70
C ALA A 272 14.25 3.12 -8.26
N VAL A 273 13.77 2.40 -7.25
CA VAL A 273 13.95 2.76 -5.83
C VAL A 273 15.42 2.65 -5.42
N LEU A 274 16.12 1.57 -5.79
CA LEU A 274 17.55 1.39 -5.51
C LEU A 274 18.39 2.54 -6.09
N ARG A 275 17.99 3.06 -7.25
CA ARG A 275 18.66 4.19 -7.92
C ARG A 275 18.20 5.56 -7.42
N GLY A 276 17.31 5.63 -6.43
CA GLY A 276 16.75 6.89 -5.90
C GLY A 276 15.83 7.65 -6.88
N ARG A 277 15.37 7.00 -7.96
CA ARG A 277 14.50 7.61 -8.99
C ARG A 277 13.02 7.54 -8.66
N LEU A 278 12.64 6.69 -7.70
CA LEU A 278 11.27 6.45 -7.30
C LEU A 278 11.18 6.34 -5.78
N HIS A 279 10.17 6.99 -5.20
CA HIS A 279 9.89 6.84 -3.78
C HIS A 279 9.36 5.44 -3.46
N PRO A 280 9.81 4.76 -2.37
CA PRO A 280 9.41 3.39 -2.04
C PRO A 280 7.89 3.20 -1.93
N VAL A 281 7.18 4.16 -1.35
CA VAL A 281 5.71 4.12 -1.20
C VAL A 281 5.02 4.12 -2.56
N GLY A 282 5.49 4.95 -3.50
CA GLY A 282 4.98 4.99 -4.87
C GLY A 282 5.23 3.69 -5.61
N GLY A 283 6.46 3.17 -5.51
CA GLY A 283 6.83 1.88 -6.08
C GLY A 283 5.97 0.74 -5.57
N LEU A 284 5.77 0.67 -4.24
CA LEU A 284 4.91 -0.32 -3.60
C LEU A 284 3.46 -0.23 -4.10
N GLY A 285 2.89 0.98 -4.14
CA GLY A 285 1.51 1.17 -4.59
C GLY A 285 1.30 0.76 -6.04
N VAL A 286 2.23 1.10 -6.96
CA VAL A 286 2.18 0.69 -8.37
C VAL A 286 2.36 -0.83 -8.51
N ALA A 287 3.30 -1.43 -7.76
CA ALA A 287 3.54 -2.87 -7.77
C ALA A 287 2.30 -3.66 -7.30
N LEU A 288 1.67 -3.22 -6.20
CA LEU A 288 0.42 -3.82 -5.71
C LEU A 288 -0.72 -3.62 -6.70
N GLY A 289 -0.83 -2.45 -7.35
CA GLY A 289 -1.82 -2.19 -8.38
C GLY A 289 -1.68 -3.12 -9.59
N ALA A 290 -0.48 -3.29 -10.10
CA ALA A 290 -0.20 -4.23 -11.18
C ALA A 290 -0.52 -5.68 -10.75
N THR A 291 -0.16 -6.04 -9.52
CA THR A 291 -0.48 -7.37 -8.97
C THR A 291 -1.98 -7.60 -8.93
N VAL A 292 -2.77 -6.63 -8.42
CA VAL A 292 -4.23 -6.74 -8.38
C VAL A 292 -4.83 -6.88 -9.78
N LEU A 293 -4.40 -6.04 -10.73
CA LEU A 293 -4.97 -6.02 -12.07
C LEU A 293 -4.63 -7.27 -12.90
N LEU A 294 -3.44 -7.84 -12.72
CA LEU A 294 -2.95 -8.95 -13.54
C LEU A 294 -3.01 -10.31 -12.82
N PHE A 295 -3.43 -10.33 -11.56
CA PHE A 295 -3.55 -11.57 -10.79
C PHE A 295 -4.79 -12.37 -11.20
N PRO A 296 -4.75 -13.71 -11.09
CA PRO A 296 -5.89 -14.57 -11.47
C PRO A 296 -7.19 -14.26 -10.75
N VAL A 297 -7.08 -13.85 -9.48
CA VAL A 297 -8.23 -13.55 -8.61
C VAL A 297 -8.18 -12.11 -8.20
N VAL A 298 -9.21 -11.37 -8.55
CA VAL A 298 -9.41 -9.99 -8.10
C VAL A 298 -10.75 -9.93 -7.36
N GLN A 299 -10.67 -9.46 -6.13
CA GLN A 299 -11.84 -9.16 -5.32
C GLN A 299 -11.99 -7.64 -5.16
N PRO A 300 -13.19 -7.11 -4.95
CA PRO A 300 -13.41 -5.66 -4.83
C PRO A 300 -12.44 -4.98 -3.86
N TRP A 301 -12.24 -5.57 -2.70
CA TRP A 301 -11.40 -5.01 -1.64
C TRP A 301 -9.89 -5.13 -1.91
N TYR A 302 -9.44 -5.93 -2.91
CA TYR A 302 -8.03 -5.97 -3.30
C TYR A 302 -7.56 -4.65 -3.91
N LEU A 303 -8.45 -3.85 -4.47
CA LEU A 303 -8.13 -2.52 -4.96
C LEU A 303 -7.50 -1.64 -3.86
N LEU A 304 -7.87 -1.85 -2.59
CA LEU A 304 -7.31 -1.12 -1.46
C LEU A 304 -5.81 -1.37 -1.26
N TRP A 305 -5.28 -2.51 -1.74
CA TRP A 305 -3.84 -2.79 -1.65
C TRP A 305 -3.02 -1.73 -2.38
N ALA A 306 -3.52 -1.27 -3.53
CA ALA A 306 -2.90 -0.22 -4.32
C ALA A 306 -3.37 1.18 -3.90
N ILE A 307 -4.67 1.34 -3.66
CA ILE A 307 -5.28 2.65 -3.43
C ILE A 307 -4.68 3.32 -2.20
N ILE A 308 -4.50 2.61 -1.08
CA ILE A 308 -4.04 3.24 0.17
C ILE A 308 -2.60 3.75 0.04
N PRO A 309 -1.59 2.98 -0.39
CA PRO A 309 -0.25 3.53 -0.59
C PRO A 309 -0.19 4.59 -1.70
N LEU A 310 -0.98 4.44 -2.78
CA LEU A 310 -1.05 5.46 -3.83
C LEU A 310 -1.75 6.74 -3.37
N ALA A 311 -2.74 6.67 -2.48
CA ALA A 311 -3.35 7.84 -1.87
C ALA A 311 -2.34 8.68 -1.07
N ALA A 312 -1.34 8.01 -0.49
CA ALA A 312 -0.24 8.66 0.22
C ALA A 312 0.86 9.21 -0.70
N TRP A 313 0.86 8.88 -1.99
CA TRP A 313 1.95 9.28 -2.91
C TRP A 313 1.50 10.11 -4.11
N VAL A 314 0.35 9.78 -4.73
CA VAL A 314 -0.08 10.43 -5.98
C VAL A 314 -0.77 11.77 -5.71
N THR A 315 -0.27 12.82 -6.36
CA THR A 315 -0.85 14.18 -6.30
C THR A 315 -1.72 14.52 -7.51
N ARG A 316 -1.68 13.72 -8.59
CA ARG A 316 -2.39 14.01 -9.84
C ARG A 316 -3.92 13.94 -9.65
N PRO A 317 -4.68 15.02 -9.95
CA PRO A 317 -6.14 15.05 -9.79
C PRO A 317 -6.85 13.94 -10.54
N GLY A 318 -6.44 13.65 -11.79
CA GLY A 318 -7.05 12.60 -12.61
C GLY A 318 -7.00 11.22 -11.95
N PHE A 319 -5.88 10.85 -11.32
CA PHE A 319 -5.78 9.61 -10.56
C PHE A 319 -6.75 9.59 -9.38
N ARG A 320 -6.81 10.68 -8.60
CA ARG A 320 -7.69 10.78 -7.43
C ARG A 320 -9.16 10.67 -7.80
N ILE A 321 -9.56 11.37 -8.86
CA ILE A 321 -10.93 11.32 -9.39
C ILE A 321 -11.25 9.90 -9.88
N ALA A 322 -10.37 9.30 -10.67
CA ALA A 322 -10.56 7.93 -11.15
C ALA A 322 -10.65 6.93 -9.99
N THR A 323 -9.84 7.09 -8.94
CA THR A 323 -9.89 6.25 -7.75
C THR A 323 -11.21 6.40 -7.00
N ILE A 324 -11.71 7.62 -6.82
CA ILE A 324 -13.04 7.89 -6.23
C ILE A 324 -14.11 7.19 -7.05
N ALA A 325 -14.09 7.37 -8.38
CA ALA A 325 -15.03 6.75 -9.28
C ALA A 325 -15.06 5.23 -9.11
N VAL A 326 -13.91 4.59 -9.25
CA VAL A 326 -13.77 3.12 -9.16
C VAL A 326 -14.22 2.62 -7.78
N THR A 327 -13.84 3.29 -6.70
CA THR A 327 -14.18 2.83 -5.35
C THR A 327 -15.66 3.00 -5.02
N LEU A 328 -16.31 4.01 -5.53
CA LEU A 328 -17.75 4.18 -5.41
C LEU A 328 -18.49 3.11 -6.23
N ILE A 329 -18.12 2.93 -7.51
CA ILE A 329 -18.75 1.94 -8.37
C ILE A 329 -18.61 0.54 -7.76
N VAL A 330 -17.37 0.15 -7.44
CA VAL A 330 -17.10 -1.20 -6.94
C VAL A 330 -17.59 -1.38 -5.50
N GLY A 331 -17.56 -0.32 -4.68
CA GLY A 331 -18.01 -0.38 -3.28
C GLY A 331 -19.54 -0.46 -3.12
N ILE A 332 -20.29 0.18 -4.01
CA ILE A 332 -21.76 0.23 -3.95
C ILE A 332 -22.37 -0.93 -4.73
N PHE A 333 -21.83 -1.21 -5.91
CA PHE A 333 -22.39 -2.17 -6.86
C PHE A 333 -21.53 -3.42 -7.07
N GLY A 334 -20.39 -3.53 -6.36
CA GLY A 334 -19.55 -4.72 -6.44
C GLY A 334 -20.27 -5.99 -6.00
N PRO A 335 -19.88 -7.17 -6.46
CA PRO A 335 -20.52 -8.42 -6.11
C PRO A 335 -20.49 -8.62 -4.60
N THR A 336 -21.59 -9.12 -4.08
CA THR A 336 -21.68 -9.59 -2.70
C THR A 336 -20.72 -10.76 -2.49
N ALA A 337 -20.31 -10.98 -1.24
CA ALA A 337 -19.37 -12.06 -0.87
C ALA A 337 -19.87 -13.45 -1.29
N ASN A 338 -21.15 -13.62 -1.55
CA ASN A 338 -21.77 -14.92 -1.90
C ASN A 338 -21.62 -15.31 -3.37
N GLY A 339 -20.96 -14.49 -4.20
CA GLY A 339 -20.66 -14.85 -5.59
C GLY A 339 -21.86 -14.94 -6.52
N ASP A 340 -22.99 -14.35 -6.12
CA ASP A 340 -24.16 -14.27 -6.97
C ASP A 340 -23.82 -13.49 -8.23
N ARG A 341 -24.09 -14.09 -9.37
CA ARG A 341 -23.84 -13.48 -10.68
C ARG A 341 -24.87 -12.36 -10.87
N PHE A 342 -24.41 -11.12 -10.97
CA PHE A 342 -25.25 -10.05 -11.46
C PHE A 342 -25.71 -10.36 -12.89
N ALA A 343 -26.97 -10.17 -13.17
CA ALA A 343 -27.44 -10.14 -14.54
C ALA A 343 -26.75 -9.00 -15.30
N LEU A 344 -26.48 -9.19 -16.59
CA LEU A 344 -25.74 -8.23 -17.40
C LEU A 344 -26.34 -6.82 -17.35
N PHE A 345 -27.67 -6.73 -17.35
CA PHE A 345 -28.40 -5.46 -17.22
C PHE A 345 -28.14 -4.75 -15.88
N GLN A 346 -28.03 -5.49 -14.77
CA GLN A 346 -27.73 -4.93 -13.46
C GLN A 346 -26.32 -4.33 -13.41
N ILE A 347 -25.36 -4.94 -14.09
CA ILE A 347 -23.99 -4.42 -14.22
C ILE A 347 -24.00 -3.12 -15.02
N LEU A 348 -24.75 -3.06 -16.12
CA LEU A 348 -24.86 -1.88 -16.95
C LEU A 348 -25.55 -0.72 -16.20
N ASP A 349 -26.69 -0.99 -15.58
CA ASP A 349 -27.44 -0.01 -14.80
C ASP A 349 -26.63 0.52 -13.61
N ALA A 350 -25.97 -0.38 -12.88
CA ALA A 350 -25.08 -0.02 -11.79
C ALA A 350 -23.90 0.84 -12.26
N THR A 351 -23.31 0.52 -13.42
CA THR A 351 -22.19 1.28 -13.99
C THR A 351 -22.66 2.66 -14.41
N MET A 352 -23.82 2.79 -15.09
CA MET A 352 -24.36 4.08 -15.50
C MET A 352 -24.76 4.95 -14.30
N ALA A 353 -25.44 4.40 -13.31
CA ALA A 353 -25.82 5.11 -12.10
C ALA A 353 -24.58 5.60 -11.33
N SER A 354 -23.55 4.74 -11.23
CA SER A 354 -22.29 5.09 -10.58
C SER A 354 -21.54 6.18 -11.33
N ALA A 355 -21.46 6.08 -12.65
CA ALA A 355 -20.83 7.10 -13.49
C ALA A 355 -21.52 8.45 -13.31
N LEU A 356 -22.87 8.47 -13.29
CA LEU A 356 -23.64 9.69 -13.05
C LEU A 356 -23.36 10.29 -11.67
N ILE A 357 -23.37 9.47 -10.60
CA ILE A 357 -23.07 9.90 -9.24
C ILE A 357 -21.65 10.46 -9.16
N VAL A 358 -20.69 9.79 -9.76
CA VAL A 358 -19.29 10.23 -9.78
C VAL A 358 -19.12 11.55 -10.52
N LEU A 359 -19.73 11.69 -11.71
CA LEU A 359 -19.69 12.95 -12.46
C LEU A 359 -20.31 14.09 -11.64
N LEU A 360 -21.45 13.83 -10.96
CA LEU A 360 -22.08 14.78 -10.07
C LEU A 360 -21.16 15.17 -8.91
N LEU A 361 -20.51 14.20 -8.25
CA LEU A 361 -19.57 14.46 -7.16
C LEU A 361 -18.35 15.25 -7.65
N ILE A 362 -17.78 14.91 -8.82
CA ILE A 362 -16.70 15.68 -9.43
C ILE A 362 -17.15 17.13 -9.66
N TRP A 363 -18.32 17.31 -10.23
CA TRP A 363 -18.87 18.65 -10.50
C TRP A 363 -19.08 19.46 -9.22
N LEU A 364 -19.65 18.84 -8.17
CA LEU A 364 -19.89 19.48 -6.88
C LEU A 364 -18.62 19.81 -6.11
N THR A 365 -17.60 18.96 -6.22
CA THR A 365 -16.40 19.03 -5.36
C THR A 365 -15.17 19.55 -6.07
N ARG A 366 -15.21 19.74 -7.40
CA ARG A 366 -14.06 20.12 -8.24
C ARG A 366 -13.24 21.30 -7.72
N ASN A 367 -13.90 22.24 -7.05
CA ASN A 367 -13.30 23.48 -6.56
C ASN A 367 -13.04 23.47 -5.05
N ARG A 368 -13.33 22.35 -4.33
CA ARG A 368 -13.33 22.32 -2.87
C ARG A 368 -12.44 21.25 -2.25
N LEU A 369 -11.83 20.39 -3.07
CA LEU A 369 -11.02 19.29 -2.54
C LEU A 369 -9.56 19.72 -2.36
N PRO A 370 -8.99 19.54 -1.16
CA PRO A 370 -7.59 19.80 -0.89
C PRO A 370 -6.74 18.65 -1.43
N TRP A 371 -5.78 18.97 -2.32
CA TRP A 371 -5.00 17.94 -3.01
C TRP A 371 -3.52 17.90 -2.62
N ARG A 372 -2.93 19.03 -2.21
CA ARG A 372 -1.49 19.14 -1.94
C ARG A 372 -1.23 19.67 -0.54
N TYR A 373 -0.15 19.20 0.04
CA TYR A 373 0.46 19.78 1.24
C TYR A 373 1.65 20.63 0.81
N VAL A 374 1.72 21.87 1.32
CA VAL A 374 2.88 22.74 1.15
C VAL A 374 3.53 22.88 2.51
N PRO A 375 4.81 22.45 2.66
CA PRO A 375 5.53 22.59 3.92
C PRO A 375 5.59 24.06 4.36
N GLY A 376 5.25 24.34 5.64
CA GLY A 376 5.28 25.66 6.22
C GLY A 376 4.01 26.50 6.07
N THR A 377 2.99 25.98 5.42
CA THR A 377 1.64 26.54 5.44
C THR A 377 0.68 25.52 6.02
N ASP A 378 -0.09 25.89 7.03
CA ASP A 378 -1.21 25.06 7.51
C ASP A 378 -2.41 25.14 6.55
N GLU A 379 -2.25 25.82 5.43
CA GLU A 379 -3.27 26.00 4.43
C GLU A 379 -3.36 24.80 3.49
N VAL A 380 -4.55 24.29 3.36
CA VAL A 380 -4.89 23.23 2.42
C VAL A 380 -5.33 23.89 1.11
N PHE A 381 -4.58 23.69 0.03
CA PHE A 381 -4.93 24.29 -1.26
C PHE A 381 -6.29 23.78 -1.76
N SER A 382 -7.12 24.73 -2.21
CA SER A 382 -8.38 24.40 -2.88
C SER A 382 -8.12 23.77 -4.25
N GLY A 383 -9.08 23.01 -4.76
CA GLY A 383 -8.96 22.43 -6.12
C GLY A 383 -8.76 23.48 -7.23
N GLN A 384 -9.15 24.75 -7.00
CA GLN A 384 -8.90 25.85 -7.93
C GLN A 384 -7.43 26.22 -8.02
N ASP A 385 -6.68 26.19 -6.92
CA ASP A 385 -5.27 26.51 -6.91
C ASP A 385 -4.44 25.48 -7.68
N LEU A 386 -4.91 24.24 -7.71
CA LEU A 386 -4.31 23.15 -8.48
C LEU A 386 -4.54 23.24 -9.99
N LEU A 387 -5.69 23.76 -10.40
CA LEU A 387 -6.01 24.00 -11.79
C LEU A 387 -5.32 25.26 -12.35
N ARG A 388 -5.00 26.19 -11.47
CA ARG A 388 -4.31 27.44 -11.80
C ARG A 388 -2.80 27.40 -11.58
N ALA A 389 -2.26 26.33 -11.02
CA ALA A 389 -0.81 26.23 -10.85
C ALA A 389 -0.16 26.01 -12.23
N PRO A 390 0.16 27.07 -13.00
CA PRO A 390 1.18 26.98 -14.00
C PRO A 390 2.49 26.73 -13.28
N ASP A 391 3.51 26.33 -14.00
CA ASP A 391 4.90 26.14 -13.59
C ASP A 391 5.58 27.35 -12.92
N ARG A 392 4.89 28.10 -12.11
CA ARG A 392 5.50 29.07 -11.22
C ARG A 392 5.95 28.28 -10.00
N GLY A 393 7.23 27.92 -10.03
CA GLY A 393 7.96 27.65 -8.81
C GLY A 393 7.65 28.77 -7.80
N PRO A 394 7.84 28.51 -6.49
CA PRO A 394 7.61 29.54 -5.48
C PRO A 394 8.29 30.81 -5.96
N ASP A 395 7.52 31.90 -6.05
CA ASP A 395 8.09 33.23 -6.26
C ASP A 395 9.31 33.27 -5.36
N ARG A 396 10.49 33.36 -5.93
CA ARG A 396 11.68 33.66 -5.17
C ARG A 396 11.31 34.91 -4.44
N ALA A 397 10.96 34.79 -3.15
CA ALA A 397 10.87 35.92 -2.29
C ALA A 397 12.10 36.74 -2.62
N GLN A 398 11.91 37.93 -3.11
CA GLN A 398 12.99 38.86 -3.43
C GLN A 398 13.83 38.90 -2.16
N VAL A 399 14.96 38.22 -2.18
CA VAL A 399 15.97 38.36 -1.18
C VAL A 399 16.31 39.85 -1.25
N PRO A 400 16.07 40.66 -0.20
CA PRO A 400 16.44 42.06 -0.24
C PRO A 400 17.91 42.12 -0.62
N ALA A 401 18.21 42.88 -1.66
CA ALA A 401 19.60 43.09 -2.07
C ALA A 401 20.41 43.46 -0.83
N PRO A 402 21.60 42.87 -0.60
CA PRO A 402 22.43 43.22 0.53
C PRO A 402 22.63 44.74 0.48
N SER A 403 22.25 45.43 1.58
CA SER A 403 22.45 46.85 1.75
C SER A 403 23.91 47.16 1.44
N GLN A 404 24.14 48.06 0.47
CA GLN A 404 25.46 48.56 0.16
C GLN A 404 26.09 49.10 1.46
N PRO A 405 27.37 48.78 1.73
CA PRO A 405 28.07 49.42 2.87
C PRO A 405 28.08 50.92 2.68
N PRO A 406 27.97 51.70 3.78
CA PRO A 406 27.97 53.16 3.69
C PRO A 406 29.26 53.63 3.04
N ALA A 407 29.12 54.59 2.10
CA ALA A 407 30.22 55.21 1.41
C ALA A 407 31.26 55.73 2.43
N SER A 408 32.50 55.32 2.23
CA SER A 408 33.64 55.76 3.03
C SER A 408 33.79 57.27 2.88
N THR A 409 33.70 58.00 4.01
CA THR A 409 34.04 59.40 4.14
C THR A 409 35.48 59.60 3.69
N PRO A 410 35.82 60.62 2.85
CA PRO A 410 37.20 60.88 2.48
C PRO A 410 37.96 61.39 3.69
N ALA A 411 39.15 60.88 3.89
CA ALA A 411 40.09 61.35 4.92
C ALA A 411 40.53 62.78 4.62
N PRO A 412 40.70 63.62 5.64
CA PRO A 412 41.21 64.97 5.45
C PRO A 412 42.72 64.97 5.09
N ASP A 413 43.06 65.75 4.07
CA ASP A 413 44.42 65.99 3.61
C ASP A 413 45.32 66.41 4.78
N ALA A 414 46.36 65.64 5.01
CA ALA A 414 47.47 66.06 5.88
C ALA A 414 48.44 66.99 5.08
N TYR A 415 48.52 68.21 5.45
CA TYR A 415 49.44 69.23 4.97
C TYR A 415 50.90 68.75 5.08
N ALA A 416 51.58 68.84 3.96
CA ALA A 416 53.05 68.85 3.93
C ALA A 416 53.60 70.19 4.38
N ASP A 417 54.53 70.15 5.27
CA ASP A 417 55.53 71.21 5.42
C ASP A 417 56.91 70.61 5.56
N SER A 418 57.74 71.06 4.63
CA SER A 418 59.20 70.92 4.63
C SER A 418 59.83 71.98 5.48
N PRO A 419 61.09 72.01 5.85
CA PRO A 419 62.22 71.97 4.90
C PRO A 419 63.12 70.76 4.97
#